data_495dc347224851e3910cb9ec290dc777
#
_entry.id   495dc347224851e3910cb9ec290dc777
#
_cell.length_a   1.000
_cell.length_b   1.000
_cell.length_c   1.000
_cell.angle_alpha   90.00
_cell.angle_beta   90.00
_cell.angle_gamma   90.00
#
_symmetry.space_group_name_H-M   'P 1'
#
loop_
_entity.id
_entity.type
_entity.pdbx_description
1 polymer ?
#
loop_
_entity_poly.entity_id
_entity_poly.type
_entity_poly.pdbx_seq_one_letter_code
_entity_poly.pdbx_strand_id
1 'polypeptide(L)'
;MVLPTTPRLLTISNQEVLTKDNIALRFSYFVEYKIIDGEKFLSRFNSYGNFGPMMEAEQIVHSLSQVSLRRLIGEIESEKLNEARSEVLSAIPEELQKQLRDYGIEVTRLLLRDLTFPKNIQDLFAKQLESTIRARADLENARTTVAAARALKNASELMRDDDNIRFVQLLETVTRIAEKGKHTFVIGDLNGISAGRRE
;
A
#
# COMPACT_ATOMS: atom_id res chain seq x y z
N MET A 1 10.96 46.14 9.83
CA MET A 1 9.96 45.08 9.87
C MET A 1 10.68 43.76 10.11
N VAL A 2 10.23 42.95 11.07
CA VAL A 2 10.84 41.65 11.32
C VAL A 2 9.98 40.58 10.62
N LEU A 3 10.60 39.86 9.68
CA LEU A 3 9.95 38.77 8.99
C LEU A 3 10.22 37.44 9.74
N PRO A 4 9.20 36.60 9.96
CA PRO A 4 9.41 35.31 10.55
C PRO A 4 10.14 34.38 9.55
N THR A 5 11.27 33.85 9.94
CA THR A 5 12.03 32.83 9.17
C THR A 5 11.63 31.40 9.54
N THR A 6 10.78 31.23 10.56
CA THR A 6 10.27 29.93 10.95
C THR A 6 9.32 29.36 9.91
N PRO A 7 9.36 28.04 9.65
CA PRO A 7 8.40 27.38 8.77
C PRO A 7 6.96 27.59 9.21
N ARG A 8 6.08 27.81 8.25
CA ARG A 8 4.63 27.97 8.47
C ARG A 8 3.87 26.87 7.76
N LEU A 9 2.78 26.44 8.35
CA LEU A 9 1.92 25.40 7.82
C LEU A 9 0.62 26.04 7.32
N LEU A 10 0.33 25.87 6.04
CA LEU A 10 -0.93 26.27 5.41
C LEU A 10 -1.77 25.02 5.12
N THR A 11 -3.03 25.07 5.55
CA THR A 11 -3.98 23.99 5.30
C THR A 11 -4.87 24.31 4.12
N ILE A 12 -4.91 23.43 3.12
CA ILE A 12 -5.76 23.56 1.95
C ILE A 12 -6.73 22.39 1.93
N SER A 13 -8.01 22.67 2.13
CA SER A 13 -9.03 21.65 2.32
C SER A 13 -10.02 21.58 1.15
N ASN A 14 -10.66 20.42 0.99
CA ASN A 14 -11.80 20.19 0.10
C ASN A 14 -11.57 20.60 -1.35
N GLN A 15 -10.43 20.25 -1.90
CA GLN A 15 -10.16 20.45 -3.31
C GLN A 15 -10.76 19.33 -4.14
N GLU A 16 -11.55 19.68 -5.15
CA GLU A 16 -12.04 18.72 -6.15
C GLU A 16 -11.18 18.78 -7.41
N VAL A 17 -10.83 17.62 -7.92
CA VAL A 17 -10.02 17.48 -9.14
C VAL A 17 -10.41 16.23 -9.90
N LEU A 18 -10.20 16.24 -11.20
CA LEU A 18 -10.32 15.08 -12.08
C LEU A 18 -8.94 14.45 -12.26
N THR A 19 -8.89 13.14 -12.16
CA THR A 19 -7.71 12.35 -12.54
C THR A 19 -7.60 12.24 -14.06
N LYS A 20 -6.51 11.67 -14.56
CA LYS A 20 -6.30 11.43 -16.00
C LYS A 20 -7.40 10.61 -16.66
N ASP A 21 -8.00 9.69 -15.92
CA ASP A 21 -9.11 8.83 -16.32
C ASP A 21 -10.49 9.44 -16.03
N ASN A 22 -10.56 10.77 -15.81
CA ASN A 22 -11.78 11.55 -15.56
C ASN A 22 -12.58 11.13 -14.31
N ILE A 23 -11.93 10.57 -13.32
CA ILE A 23 -12.56 10.28 -12.04
C ILE A 23 -12.42 11.49 -11.11
N ALA A 24 -13.54 12.02 -10.63
CA ALA A 24 -13.57 13.09 -9.66
C ALA A 24 -13.11 12.56 -8.29
N LEU A 25 -12.21 13.29 -7.62
CA LEU A 25 -11.82 13.01 -6.26
C LEU A 25 -11.76 14.28 -5.42
N ARG A 26 -11.85 14.15 -4.12
CA ARG A 26 -11.61 15.22 -3.14
C ARG A 26 -10.30 14.95 -2.42
N PHE A 27 -9.53 16.00 -2.22
CA PHE A 27 -8.30 15.92 -1.46
C PHE A 27 -8.08 17.16 -0.61
N SER A 28 -7.33 16.98 0.47
CA SER A 28 -6.87 18.04 1.35
C SER A 28 -5.39 17.83 1.63
N TYR A 29 -4.64 18.92 1.75
CA TYR A 29 -3.19 18.83 1.94
C TYR A 29 -2.67 19.97 2.79
N PHE A 30 -1.47 19.79 3.31
CA PHE A 30 -0.70 20.80 4.00
C PHE A 30 0.49 21.24 3.15
N VAL A 31 0.74 22.52 3.14
CA VAL A 31 1.94 23.13 2.56
C VAL A 31 2.74 23.74 3.68
N GLU A 32 3.93 23.24 3.92
CA GLU A 32 4.89 23.86 4.83
C GLU A 32 5.85 24.73 3.99
N TYR A 33 5.95 25.99 4.34
CA TYR A 33 6.78 26.95 3.62
C TYR A 33 7.52 27.86 4.58
N LYS A 34 8.62 28.43 4.13
CA LYS A 34 9.42 29.43 4.85
C LYS A 34 9.84 30.57 3.91
N ILE A 35 10.11 31.74 4.48
CA ILE A 35 10.68 32.86 3.75
C ILE A 35 12.20 32.69 3.74
N ILE A 36 12.80 32.63 2.55
CA ILE A 36 14.25 32.48 2.35
C ILE A 36 14.92 33.76 1.93
N ASP A 37 14.18 34.69 1.30
CA ASP A 37 14.68 35.95 0.80
C ASP A 37 13.71 37.06 1.19
N GLY A 38 14.05 37.81 2.26
CA GLY A 38 13.21 38.88 2.80
C GLY A 38 13.12 40.09 1.89
N GLU A 39 14.14 40.39 1.09
CA GLU A 39 14.16 41.53 0.17
C GLU A 39 13.20 41.26 -1.00
N LYS A 40 13.31 40.11 -1.65
CA LYS A 40 12.35 39.69 -2.67
C LYS A 40 10.94 39.64 -2.15
N PHE A 41 10.75 39.09 -0.95
CA PHE A 41 9.44 38.99 -0.31
C PHE A 41 8.81 40.39 -0.16
N LEU A 42 9.52 41.35 0.45
CA LEU A 42 9.01 42.70 0.66
C LEU A 42 8.83 43.48 -0.64
N SER A 43 9.59 43.19 -1.69
CA SER A 43 9.43 43.85 -3.00
C SER A 43 8.18 43.37 -3.75
N ARG A 44 7.69 42.17 -3.45
CA ARG A 44 6.54 41.54 -4.12
C ARG A 44 5.23 41.72 -3.37
N PHE A 45 5.28 41.83 -2.04
CA PHE A 45 4.10 41.99 -1.19
C PHE A 45 3.98 43.40 -0.63
N ASN A 46 2.80 44.00 -0.80
CA ASN A 46 2.56 45.36 -0.39
C ASN A 46 2.40 45.46 1.13
N SER A 47 3.32 46.16 1.79
CA SER A 47 3.25 46.39 3.23
C SER A 47 2.14 47.40 3.64
N TYR A 48 1.51 48.08 2.68
CA TYR A 48 0.51 49.12 2.90
C TYR A 48 -0.91 48.70 2.50
N GLY A 49 -1.11 47.44 2.07
CA GLY A 49 -2.44 46.91 1.73
C GLY A 49 -3.32 46.61 2.96
N ASN A 50 -4.61 46.44 2.73
CA ASN A 50 -5.59 46.07 3.77
C ASN A 50 -5.28 44.72 4.45
N PHE A 51 -4.52 43.86 3.78
CA PHE A 51 -4.03 42.59 4.25
C PHE A 51 -2.53 42.70 4.36
N GLY A 52 -1.94 42.45 5.51
CA GLY A 52 -0.46 42.51 5.64
C GLY A 52 0.26 41.56 4.68
N PRO A 53 1.55 41.77 4.38
CA PRO A 53 2.33 41.03 3.37
C PRO A 53 2.31 39.48 3.62
N MET A 54 2.15 39.09 4.85
CA MET A 54 2.05 37.65 5.19
C MET A 54 0.76 37.01 4.70
N MET A 55 -0.36 37.74 4.77
CA MET A 55 -1.67 37.21 4.32
C MET A 55 -1.73 37.14 2.80
N GLU A 56 -1.14 38.11 2.09
CA GLU A 56 -0.99 38.09 0.65
C GLU A 56 -0.09 36.91 0.22
N ALA A 57 0.99 36.65 0.94
CA ALA A 57 1.88 35.52 0.69
C ALA A 57 1.15 34.18 0.87
N GLU A 58 0.35 34.05 1.93
CA GLU A 58 -0.46 32.84 2.16
C GLU A 58 -1.46 32.60 1.01
N GLN A 59 -2.09 33.65 0.49
CA GLN A 59 -2.98 33.53 -0.67
C GLN A 59 -2.25 33.09 -1.95
N ILE A 60 -1.03 33.61 -2.18
CA ILE A 60 -0.21 33.20 -3.32
C ILE A 60 0.23 31.75 -3.18
N VAL A 61 0.75 31.35 -2.00
CA VAL A 61 1.12 29.95 -1.73
C VAL A 61 -0.07 29.04 -1.91
N HIS A 62 -1.25 29.43 -1.40
CA HIS A 62 -2.49 28.67 -1.57
C HIS A 62 -2.84 28.49 -3.05
N SER A 63 -2.88 29.57 -3.82
CA SER A 63 -3.30 29.55 -5.22
C SER A 63 -2.33 28.78 -6.11
N LEU A 64 -1.03 29.02 -5.97
CA LEU A 64 -0.01 28.34 -6.77
C LEU A 64 0.08 26.84 -6.45
N SER A 65 0.01 26.47 -5.17
CA SER A 65 0.01 25.06 -4.78
C SER A 65 -1.25 24.34 -5.24
N GLN A 66 -2.40 25.00 -5.20
CA GLN A 66 -3.65 24.46 -5.70
C GLN A 66 -3.60 24.13 -7.20
N VAL A 67 -3.12 25.07 -8.01
CA VAL A 67 -2.97 24.90 -9.46
C VAL A 67 -1.98 23.77 -9.76
N SER A 68 -0.83 23.80 -9.09
CA SER A 68 0.24 22.81 -9.30
C SER A 68 -0.21 21.38 -8.96
N LEU A 69 -0.88 21.21 -7.83
CA LEU A 69 -1.37 19.89 -7.42
C LEU A 69 -2.54 19.40 -8.26
N ARG A 70 -3.43 20.28 -8.69
CA ARG A 70 -4.49 19.91 -9.64
C ARG A 70 -3.92 19.38 -10.94
N ARG A 71 -2.88 20.03 -11.46
CA ARG A 71 -2.18 19.55 -12.66
C ARG A 71 -1.53 18.19 -12.43
N LEU A 72 -0.80 18.04 -11.34
CA LEU A 72 -0.14 16.79 -10.99
C LEU A 72 -1.15 15.62 -10.90
N ILE A 73 -2.26 15.81 -10.19
CA ILE A 73 -3.30 14.78 -10.04
C ILE A 73 -3.98 14.50 -11.40
N GLY A 74 -4.21 15.52 -12.22
CA GLY A 74 -4.80 15.37 -13.55
C GLY A 74 -3.94 14.57 -14.55
N GLU A 75 -2.66 14.39 -14.28
CA GLU A 75 -1.75 13.58 -15.10
C GLU A 75 -1.67 12.11 -14.64
N ILE A 76 -2.27 11.76 -13.49
CA ILE A 76 -2.16 10.46 -12.85
C ILE A 76 -3.49 9.71 -12.92
N GLU A 77 -3.42 8.41 -13.15
CA GLU A 77 -4.58 7.51 -13.13
C GLU A 77 -5.06 7.24 -11.70
N SER A 78 -6.36 7.11 -11.52
CA SER A 78 -6.99 6.91 -10.21
C SER A 78 -6.48 5.66 -9.47
N GLU A 79 -6.18 4.59 -10.19
CA GLU A 79 -5.66 3.35 -9.64
C GLU A 79 -4.28 3.59 -8.98
N LYS A 80 -3.37 4.29 -9.66
CA LYS A 80 -2.06 4.66 -9.11
C LYS A 80 -2.17 5.56 -7.89
N LEU A 81 -3.10 6.52 -7.91
CA LEU A 81 -3.38 7.36 -6.75
C LEU A 81 -3.96 6.57 -5.58
N ASN A 82 -4.73 5.52 -5.84
CA ASN A 82 -5.25 4.66 -4.79
C ASN A 82 -4.16 3.79 -4.15
N GLU A 83 -3.20 3.30 -4.93
CA GLU A 83 -2.11 2.44 -4.46
C GLU A 83 -0.96 3.19 -3.78
N ALA A 84 -0.52 4.32 -4.37
CA ALA A 84 0.69 5.05 -3.97
C ALA A 84 0.42 6.50 -3.55
N ARG A 85 -0.66 6.75 -2.79
CA ARG A 85 -1.11 8.10 -2.38
C ARG A 85 -0.02 8.97 -1.77
N SER A 86 0.76 8.41 -0.86
CA SER A 86 1.77 9.15 -0.11
C SER A 86 3.03 9.44 -0.93
N GLU A 87 3.43 8.55 -1.83
CA GLU A 87 4.62 8.74 -2.65
C GLU A 87 4.41 9.80 -3.73
N VAL A 88 3.27 9.69 -4.42
CA VAL A 88 2.95 10.57 -5.56
C VAL A 88 2.72 12.02 -5.12
N LEU A 89 2.11 12.23 -3.96
CA LEU A 89 1.72 13.56 -3.48
C LEU A 89 2.70 14.16 -2.46
N SER A 90 3.79 13.46 -2.11
CA SER A 90 4.85 14.02 -1.26
C SER A 90 5.95 14.75 -2.05
N ALA A 91 6.06 14.47 -3.34
CA ALA A 91 6.99 15.18 -4.20
C ALA A 91 6.53 16.63 -4.43
N ILE A 92 7.39 17.59 -4.13
CA ILE A 92 7.12 19.01 -4.41
C ILE A 92 7.34 19.24 -5.91
N PRO A 93 6.32 19.70 -6.68
CA PRO A 93 6.50 20.00 -8.09
C PRO A 93 7.58 21.08 -8.29
N GLU A 94 8.54 20.83 -9.17
CA GLU A 94 9.65 21.77 -9.43
C GLU A 94 9.15 23.15 -9.90
N GLU A 95 8.08 23.16 -10.68
CA GLU A 95 7.48 24.40 -11.17
C GLU A 95 6.91 25.24 -10.02
N LEU A 96 6.25 24.61 -9.04
CA LEU A 96 5.76 25.29 -7.85
C LEU A 96 6.91 25.88 -7.04
N GLN A 97 7.96 25.13 -6.85
CA GLN A 97 9.15 25.58 -6.12
C GLN A 97 9.81 26.76 -6.80
N LYS A 98 9.91 26.72 -8.14
CA LYS A 98 10.49 27.81 -8.93
C LYS A 98 9.64 29.08 -8.83
N GLN A 99 8.33 28.97 -9.03
CA GLN A 99 7.42 30.11 -8.94
C GLN A 99 7.44 30.77 -7.57
N LEU A 100 7.45 30.00 -6.48
CA LEU A 100 7.47 30.55 -5.13
C LEU A 100 8.83 31.17 -4.74
N ARG A 101 9.94 30.68 -5.30
CA ARG A 101 11.26 31.30 -5.12
C ARG A 101 11.33 32.72 -5.72
N ASP A 102 10.55 33.02 -6.74
CA ASP A 102 10.45 34.38 -7.31
C ASP A 102 9.79 35.36 -6.32
N TYR A 103 9.05 34.84 -5.33
CA TYR A 103 8.48 35.61 -4.22
C TYR A 103 9.33 35.57 -2.94
N GLY A 104 10.53 34.96 -2.98
CA GLY A 104 11.36 34.78 -1.80
C GLY A 104 10.87 33.69 -0.83
N ILE A 105 9.99 32.79 -1.29
CA ILE A 105 9.37 31.71 -0.52
C ILE A 105 9.90 30.36 -0.99
N GLU A 106 10.14 29.45 -0.06
CA GLU A 106 10.49 28.07 -0.33
C GLU A 106 9.46 27.12 0.34
N VAL A 107 8.96 26.18 -0.44
CA VAL A 107 8.15 25.07 0.11
C VAL A 107 9.10 24.01 0.65
N THR A 108 8.96 23.68 1.93
CA THR A 108 9.78 22.67 2.60
C THR A 108 9.14 21.31 2.56
N ARG A 109 7.80 21.24 2.66
CA ARG A 109 7.04 19.97 2.60
C ARG A 109 5.67 20.18 1.96
N LEU A 110 5.25 19.12 1.28
CA LEU A 110 3.89 18.89 0.83
C LEU A 110 3.40 17.61 1.51
N LEU A 111 2.30 17.68 2.25
CA LEU A 111 1.77 16.53 2.99
C LEU A 111 0.30 16.34 2.62
N LEU A 112 -0.01 15.19 2.05
CA LEU A 112 -1.40 14.79 1.83
C LEU A 112 -2.06 14.56 3.18
N ARG A 113 -3.19 15.23 3.42
CA ARG A 113 -4.03 15.03 4.59
C ARG A 113 -5.09 13.96 4.32
N ASP A 114 -5.93 14.22 3.31
CA ASP A 114 -7.06 13.36 2.96
C ASP A 114 -7.16 13.24 1.44
N LEU A 115 -7.52 12.04 0.96
CA LEU A 115 -7.86 11.77 -0.42
C LEU A 115 -9.03 10.82 -0.47
N THR A 116 -10.15 11.26 -1.06
CA THR A 116 -11.40 10.51 -1.05
C THR A 116 -11.96 10.44 -2.47
N PHE A 117 -12.20 9.22 -2.93
CA PHE A 117 -12.92 8.93 -4.15
C PHE A 117 -14.44 8.87 -3.89
N PRO A 118 -15.28 9.08 -4.90
CA PRO A 118 -16.72 8.79 -4.81
C PRO A 118 -16.97 7.33 -4.41
N LYS A 119 -18.07 7.09 -3.70
CA LYS A 119 -18.38 5.77 -3.14
C LYS A 119 -18.40 4.65 -4.18
N ASN A 120 -18.99 4.90 -5.34
CA ASN A 120 -19.03 3.95 -6.45
C ASN A 120 -17.63 3.52 -6.93
N ILE A 121 -16.66 4.43 -6.93
CA ILE A 121 -15.26 4.15 -7.31
C ILE A 121 -14.56 3.39 -6.19
N GLN A 122 -14.80 3.76 -4.93
CA GLN A 122 -14.29 3.00 -3.78
C GLN A 122 -14.76 1.54 -3.81
N ASP A 123 -16.05 1.32 -4.12
CA ASP A 123 -16.64 -0.01 -4.23
C ASP A 123 -16.02 -0.83 -5.38
N LEU A 124 -15.67 -0.17 -6.50
CA LEU A 124 -14.95 -0.82 -7.61
C LEU A 124 -13.53 -1.23 -7.20
N PHE A 125 -12.78 -0.35 -6.56
CA PHE A 125 -11.43 -0.68 -6.06
C PHE A 125 -11.47 -1.78 -5.01
N ALA A 126 -12.47 -1.79 -4.12
CA ALA A 126 -12.65 -2.86 -3.14
C ALA A 126 -12.91 -4.22 -3.81
N LYS A 127 -13.76 -4.28 -4.84
CA LYS A 127 -14.01 -5.49 -5.62
C LYS A 127 -12.78 -5.98 -6.38
N GLN A 128 -12.02 -5.06 -6.97
CA GLN A 128 -10.78 -5.39 -7.67
C GLN A 128 -9.75 -5.97 -6.69
N LEU A 129 -9.58 -5.36 -5.53
CA LEU A 129 -8.69 -5.85 -4.49
C LEU A 129 -9.12 -7.23 -3.97
N GLU A 130 -10.43 -7.43 -3.71
CA GLU A 130 -10.98 -8.73 -3.31
C GLU A 130 -10.68 -9.81 -4.36
N SER A 131 -10.91 -9.52 -5.64
CA SER A 131 -10.60 -10.43 -6.74
C SER A 131 -9.11 -10.79 -6.80
N THR A 132 -8.24 -9.80 -6.63
CA THR A 132 -6.78 -10.02 -6.62
C THR A 132 -6.34 -10.87 -5.43
N ILE A 133 -6.88 -10.61 -4.24
CA ILE A 133 -6.59 -11.40 -3.03
C ILE A 133 -7.07 -12.83 -3.22
N ARG A 134 -8.28 -13.04 -3.74
CA ARG A 134 -8.83 -14.38 -4.01
C ARG A 134 -7.97 -15.14 -5.02
N ALA A 135 -7.59 -14.51 -6.13
CA ALA A 135 -6.74 -15.16 -7.13
C ALA A 135 -5.36 -15.55 -6.56
N ARG A 136 -4.77 -14.71 -5.69
CA ARG A 136 -3.51 -15.07 -4.99
C ARG A 136 -3.70 -16.23 -4.04
N ALA A 137 -4.79 -16.26 -3.26
CA ALA A 137 -5.09 -17.36 -2.36
C ALA A 137 -5.31 -18.67 -3.12
N ASP A 138 -6.03 -18.65 -4.23
CA ASP A 138 -6.26 -19.82 -5.08
C ASP A 138 -4.96 -20.36 -5.67
N LEU A 139 -4.07 -19.46 -6.12
CA LEU A 139 -2.75 -19.84 -6.61
C LEU A 139 -1.89 -20.49 -5.52
N GLU A 140 -1.87 -19.94 -4.31
CA GLU A 140 -1.12 -20.51 -3.18
C GLU A 140 -1.73 -21.87 -2.74
N ASN A 141 -3.03 -21.99 -2.72
CA ASN A 141 -3.71 -23.27 -2.46
C ASN A 141 -3.35 -24.32 -3.51
N ALA A 142 -3.35 -23.95 -4.80
CA ALA A 142 -2.95 -24.86 -5.88
C ALA A 142 -1.47 -25.29 -5.74
N ARG A 143 -0.57 -24.35 -5.44
CA ARG A 143 0.86 -24.64 -5.19
C ARG A 143 1.03 -25.60 -4.01
N THR A 144 0.33 -25.35 -2.91
CA THR A 144 0.36 -26.18 -1.70
C THR A 144 -0.17 -27.59 -2.00
N THR A 145 -1.24 -27.70 -2.77
CA THR A 145 -1.81 -28.99 -3.17
C THR A 145 -0.82 -29.80 -4.03
N VAL A 146 -0.16 -29.14 -4.98
CA VAL A 146 0.88 -29.79 -5.81
C VAL A 146 2.07 -30.20 -4.95
N ALA A 147 2.52 -29.35 -4.03
CA ALA A 147 3.62 -29.68 -3.12
C ALA A 147 3.27 -30.86 -2.21
N ALA A 148 2.06 -30.89 -1.64
CA ALA A 148 1.55 -32.00 -0.84
C ALA A 148 1.47 -33.31 -1.65
N ALA A 149 0.96 -33.23 -2.88
CA ALA A 149 0.89 -34.40 -3.76
C ALA A 149 2.29 -34.98 -4.09
N ARG A 150 3.27 -34.10 -4.35
CA ARG A 150 4.68 -34.50 -4.57
C ARG A 150 5.28 -35.12 -3.31
N ALA A 151 5.04 -34.52 -2.14
CA ALA A 151 5.50 -35.07 -0.86
C ALA A 151 4.91 -36.46 -0.58
N LEU A 152 3.60 -36.65 -0.83
CA LEU A 152 2.95 -37.92 -0.72
C LEU A 152 3.50 -38.97 -1.69
N LYS A 153 3.76 -38.57 -2.95
CA LYS A 153 4.39 -39.46 -3.93
C LYS A 153 5.78 -39.90 -3.46
N ASN A 154 6.63 -38.97 -3.03
CA ASN A 154 7.98 -39.28 -2.55
C ASN A 154 7.92 -40.17 -1.31
N ALA A 155 7.01 -39.89 -0.37
CA ALA A 155 6.79 -40.73 0.81
C ALA A 155 6.34 -42.15 0.41
N SER A 156 5.44 -42.26 -0.57
CA SER A 156 4.98 -43.56 -1.09
C SER A 156 6.11 -44.37 -1.76
N GLU A 157 7.00 -43.69 -2.51
CA GLU A 157 8.19 -44.32 -3.13
C GLU A 157 9.15 -44.85 -2.04
N LEU A 158 9.46 -44.00 -1.03
CA LEU A 158 10.29 -44.42 0.11
C LEU A 158 9.71 -45.62 0.88
N MET A 159 8.40 -45.65 1.09
CA MET A 159 7.72 -46.76 1.77
C MET A 159 7.74 -48.04 0.94
N ARG A 160 7.75 -47.94 -0.39
CA ARG A 160 7.79 -49.10 -1.26
C ARG A 160 9.15 -49.78 -1.23
N ASP A 161 10.21 -49.02 -0.98
CA ASP A 161 11.60 -49.48 -1.01
C ASP A 161 12.11 -49.93 0.37
N ASP A 162 11.42 -49.56 1.49
CA ASP A 162 11.81 -49.91 2.87
C ASP A 162 10.59 -50.29 3.73
N ASP A 163 10.51 -51.54 4.08
CA ASP A 163 9.44 -52.11 4.95
C ASP A 163 9.46 -51.54 6.38
N ASN A 164 10.62 -51.10 6.87
CA ASN A 164 10.73 -50.47 8.20
C ASN A 164 10.05 -49.11 8.22
N ILE A 165 10.22 -48.29 7.16
CA ILE A 165 9.55 -47.02 7.03
C ILE A 165 8.04 -47.18 6.98
N ARG A 166 7.55 -48.20 6.24
CA ARG A 166 6.13 -48.56 6.18
C ARG A 166 5.57 -48.91 7.57
N PHE A 167 6.31 -49.68 8.33
CA PHE A 167 5.93 -50.10 9.68
C PHE A 167 5.86 -48.91 10.65
N VAL A 168 6.88 -48.04 10.65
CA VAL A 168 6.89 -46.83 11.48
C VAL A 168 5.69 -45.91 11.18
N GLN A 169 5.34 -45.76 9.91
CA GLN A 169 4.22 -44.91 9.52
C GLN A 169 2.87 -45.50 9.85
N LEU A 170 2.76 -46.86 9.83
CA LEU A 170 1.59 -47.54 10.35
C LEU A 170 1.42 -47.27 11.85
N LEU A 171 2.50 -47.39 12.62
CA LEU A 171 2.49 -47.08 14.06
C LEU A 171 2.11 -45.63 14.35
N GLU A 172 2.66 -44.66 13.62
CA GLU A 172 2.30 -43.23 13.77
C GLU A 172 0.80 -43.01 13.47
N THR A 173 0.29 -43.67 12.43
CA THR A 173 -1.13 -43.55 12.05
C THR A 173 -2.02 -44.11 13.13
N VAL A 174 -1.69 -45.28 13.68
CA VAL A 174 -2.41 -45.92 14.79
C VAL A 174 -2.37 -45.05 16.04
N THR A 175 -1.20 -44.48 16.37
CA THR A 175 -1.04 -43.57 17.51
C THR A 175 -1.92 -42.33 17.35
N ARG A 176 -1.93 -41.71 16.16
CA ARG A 176 -2.77 -40.54 15.87
C ARG A 176 -4.26 -40.83 15.96
N ILE A 177 -4.69 -42.03 15.57
CA ILE A 177 -6.10 -42.44 15.72
C ILE A 177 -6.42 -42.69 17.19
N ALA A 178 -5.50 -43.32 17.94
CA ALA A 178 -5.66 -43.60 19.36
C ALA A 178 -5.76 -42.31 20.21
N GLU A 179 -5.03 -41.27 19.85
CA GLU A 179 -5.09 -39.96 20.55
C GLU A 179 -6.48 -39.29 20.43
N LYS A 180 -7.23 -39.57 19.38
CA LYS A 180 -8.54 -38.91 19.11
C LYS A 180 -9.74 -39.59 19.78
N GLY A 181 -9.56 -40.71 20.49
CA GLY A 181 -10.65 -41.42 21.18
C GLY A 181 -10.26 -42.78 21.76
N LYS A 182 -11.20 -43.41 22.45
CA LYS A 182 -11.03 -44.81 22.95
C LYS A 182 -11.26 -45.77 21.80
N HIS A 183 -10.19 -46.13 21.11
CA HIS A 183 -10.22 -47.10 20.02
C HIS A 183 -9.53 -48.41 20.45
N THR A 184 -10.09 -49.55 20.10
CA THR A 184 -9.45 -50.85 20.23
C THR A 184 -8.96 -51.27 18.85
N PHE A 185 -7.66 -51.45 18.70
CA PHE A 185 -7.08 -51.95 17.46
C PHE A 185 -6.87 -53.45 17.56
N VAL A 186 -7.42 -54.21 16.62
CA VAL A 186 -7.13 -55.64 16.46
C VAL A 186 -6.08 -55.74 15.37
N ILE A 187 -4.84 -56.00 15.76
CA ILE A 187 -3.73 -56.17 14.82
C ILE A 187 -3.67 -57.66 14.51
N GLY A 188 -3.99 -58.04 13.28
CA GLY A 188 -3.79 -59.40 12.78
C GLY A 188 -2.31 -59.74 12.63
N ASP A 189 -2.02 -60.96 12.14
CA ASP A 189 -0.65 -61.47 12.00
C ASP A 189 0.26 -60.51 11.22
N LEU A 190 1.23 -59.92 11.90
CA LEU A 190 2.23 -59.02 11.33
C LEU A 190 3.27 -59.73 10.44
N ASN A 191 3.31 -61.06 10.47
CA ASN A 191 4.26 -61.84 9.68
C ASN A 191 3.95 -61.83 8.17
N GLY A 192 2.72 -61.48 7.77
CA GLY A 192 2.36 -61.28 6.36
C GLY A 192 2.98 -60.04 5.70
N ILE A 193 3.49 -59.09 6.47
CA ILE A 193 4.08 -57.87 5.95
C ILE A 193 5.57 -58.05 5.66
N SER A 194 6.23 -59.01 6.33
CA SER A 194 7.66 -59.27 6.15
C SER A 194 7.97 -60.44 5.17
N ALA A 195 6.96 -61.15 4.70
CA ALA A 195 7.14 -62.38 3.90
C ALA A 195 7.08 -62.16 2.38
N GLY A 196 7.33 -61.02 1.89
CA GLY A 196 7.32 -60.65 0.47
C GLY A 196 8.68 -60.52 -0.17
N ARG A 197 9.66 -61.40 0.07
CA ARG A 197 10.82 -61.56 -0.80
C ARG A 197 11.69 -62.77 -0.43
N ARG A 198 11.40 -63.89 -1.06
CA ARG A 198 12.41 -64.86 -1.50
C ARG A 198 11.83 -65.56 -2.73
N GLU A 199 12.13 -65.00 -3.89
CA GLU A 199 12.60 -65.73 -5.06
C GLU A 199 13.03 -64.71 -6.11
#